data_5ba222225ed34eeae41a589f0f809943
#
_entry.id   5ba222225ed34eeae41a589f0f809943
#
_cell.length_a   1.000
_cell.length_b   1.000
_cell.length_c   1.000
_cell.angle_alpha   90.00
_cell.angle_beta   90.00
_cell.angle_gamma   90.00
#
_symmetry.space_group_name_H-M   'P 1'
#
loop_
_entity.id
_entity.type
_entity.pdbx_description
1 polymer ?
#
loop_
_entity_poly.entity_id
_entity_poly.type
_entity_poly.pdbx_seq_one_letter_code
_entity_poly.pdbx_strand_id
1 'polypeptide(L)'
;MKKEKNGKLRIIPLGGLEQIGMNITAFEYEDSIVVVDCGLAFPEDDMLGIDLVIPDVTYLKDNASKVKGFVITHGHEDHIGALPYVLKEINLPIYTTKLTMGIIENKLKEHNLLRSTKRKVVQHGQSINLGRFRIEFIKTNHSIQDASALAIYSPAGVVVHTGDFKVDYTPVFGDAIDLQRFAEIGKKGVLALMSDSTNAERKGFTQSERTVGITFDHILAEHQNTRLIIATFASNVDRVQQIINSAYKYGRKVVVEGRSMVNIISTASELGYLNVPDNTLIEIDQMKNYPPEKMVLITTGSQGESMAALSRMAADVHRKVTIQPNDTIIFSSNPIPGNEKSVSRVINELSAKGAEVIFQDAHVSGHACQEELKLIYSLVKPKYAIPVHGEYRHLKANAGVARSLGIPKENIFIIQSGDVLELDKDSAKVVDKVHTGAILVDGLGVGDVGNIVLRDRQHLAEDGIIIVVLTLERRTNRLLAGPDIMSRGFVYVRESEQLMGEAKKAVSDALDKCLTGRHTDWNRIKLVIRDAMNDYIWKKTKRKPMVIPIIMDVDV
;
A
#
# COMPACT_ATOMS: atom_id res chain seq x y z
N MET A 1 -41.53 -28.39 -17.54
CA MET A 1 -40.79 -27.26 -17.03
C MET A 1 -39.34 -27.69 -16.77
N LYS A 2 -38.39 -27.31 -17.61
CA LYS A 2 -36.96 -27.50 -17.31
C LYS A 2 -36.65 -26.65 -16.08
N LYS A 3 -36.21 -27.28 -14.97
CA LYS A 3 -35.59 -26.58 -13.85
C LYS A 3 -34.39 -25.81 -14.48
N GLU A 4 -34.50 -24.48 -14.60
CA GLU A 4 -33.35 -23.66 -14.80
C GLU A 4 -32.35 -24.02 -13.71
N LYS A 5 -31.18 -24.53 -14.08
CA LYS A 5 -30.05 -24.63 -13.16
C LYS A 5 -29.74 -23.19 -12.76
N ASN A 6 -30.26 -22.77 -11.61
CA ASN A 6 -29.86 -21.48 -11.04
C ASN A 6 -28.35 -21.51 -10.87
N GLY A 7 -27.64 -20.72 -11.66
CA GLY A 7 -26.21 -20.49 -11.51
C GLY A 7 -25.95 -19.95 -10.11
N LYS A 8 -24.77 -20.22 -9.57
CA LYS A 8 -24.34 -19.68 -8.28
C LYS A 8 -23.41 -18.52 -8.48
N LEU A 9 -23.49 -17.55 -7.57
CA LEU A 9 -22.53 -16.47 -7.50
C LEU A 9 -21.25 -16.98 -6.83
N ARG A 10 -20.10 -16.64 -7.40
CA ARG A 10 -18.79 -16.87 -6.82
C ARG A 10 -18.17 -15.54 -6.43
N ILE A 11 -17.70 -15.43 -5.20
CA ILE A 11 -16.90 -14.34 -4.68
C ILE A 11 -15.49 -14.85 -4.49
N ILE A 12 -14.52 -14.22 -5.16
CA ILE A 12 -13.15 -14.69 -5.26
C ILE A 12 -12.23 -13.51 -4.93
N PRO A 13 -11.83 -13.33 -3.66
CA PRO A 13 -10.82 -12.34 -3.31
C PRO A 13 -9.47 -12.75 -3.91
N LEU A 14 -8.88 -11.88 -4.71
CA LEU A 14 -7.54 -12.08 -5.27
C LEU A 14 -6.46 -11.40 -4.43
N GLY A 15 -6.87 -10.58 -3.45
CA GLY A 15 -6.03 -9.90 -2.47
C GLY A 15 -6.89 -9.20 -1.42
N GLY A 16 -6.25 -8.52 -0.45
CA GLY A 16 -6.91 -7.65 0.52
C GLY A 16 -7.53 -8.36 1.73
N LEU A 17 -7.28 -9.65 1.91
CA LEU A 17 -7.73 -10.40 3.08
C LEU A 17 -6.56 -10.89 3.91
N GLU A 18 -6.72 -10.87 5.24
CA GLU A 18 -5.69 -11.16 6.25
C GLU A 18 -4.47 -10.21 6.18
N GLN A 19 -4.60 -9.10 5.48
CA GLN A 19 -3.58 -8.06 5.27
C GLN A 19 -4.22 -6.70 5.09
N ILE A 20 -3.42 -5.64 5.18
CA ILE A 20 -3.80 -4.27 4.79
C ILE A 20 -3.27 -4.01 3.39
N GLY A 21 -4.14 -3.52 2.50
CA GLY A 21 -3.79 -3.24 1.10
C GLY A 21 -4.11 -4.38 0.14
N MET A 22 -3.75 -4.19 -1.14
CA MET A 22 -4.00 -5.13 -2.25
C MET A 22 -5.47 -5.52 -2.42
N ASN A 23 -6.41 -4.61 -2.17
CA ASN A 23 -7.84 -4.91 -2.28
C ASN A 23 -8.22 -5.18 -3.74
N ILE A 24 -8.64 -6.41 -4.02
CA ILE A 24 -9.13 -6.83 -5.33
C ILE A 24 -10.03 -8.07 -5.16
N THR A 25 -11.28 -8.00 -5.61
CA THR A 25 -12.23 -9.10 -5.51
C THR A 25 -12.97 -9.31 -6.82
N ALA A 26 -12.95 -10.53 -7.34
CA ALA A 26 -13.70 -10.94 -8.51
C ALA A 26 -15.07 -11.50 -8.10
N PHE A 27 -16.13 -11.04 -8.78
CA PHE A 27 -17.48 -11.56 -8.69
C PHE A 27 -17.79 -12.28 -9.99
N GLU A 28 -17.99 -13.59 -9.96
CA GLU A 28 -18.27 -14.39 -11.13
C GLU A 28 -19.68 -14.97 -11.07
N TYR A 29 -20.42 -14.80 -12.17
CA TYR A 29 -21.69 -15.47 -12.42
C TYR A 29 -21.76 -15.90 -13.87
N GLU A 30 -21.74 -17.19 -14.13
CA GLU A 30 -21.75 -17.83 -15.47
C GLU A 30 -20.62 -17.30 -16.38
N ASP A 31 -20.97 -16.49 -17.40
CA ASP A 31 -20.10 -15.93 -18.43
C ASP A 31 -19.61 -14.50 -18.12
N SER A 32 -19.84 -14.04 -16.93
CA SER A 32 -19.55 -12.65 -16.55
C SER A 32 -18.74 -12.59 -15.24
N ILE A 33 -17.64 -11.84 -15.28
CA ILE A 33 -16.83 -11.49 -14.13
C ILE A 33 -16.75 -9.97 -14.04
N VAL A 34 -16.95 -9.44 -12.82
CA VAL A 34 -16.72 -8.05 -12.49
C VAL A 34 -15.69 -8.01 -11.36
N VAL A 35 -14.75 -7.08 -11.45
CA VAL A 35 -13.70 -6.93 -10.45
C VAL A 35 -13.95 -5.66 -9.66
N VAL A 36 -14.03 -5.79 -8.33
CA VAL A 36 -14.13 -4.65 -7.41
C VAL A 36 -12.75 -4.35 -6.88
N ASP A 37 -12.31 -3.11 -7.10
CA ASP A 37 -11.02 -2.54 -6.76
C ASP A 37 -9.82 -3.24 -7.45
N CYS A 38 -8.65 -2.62 -7.37
CA CYS A 38 -7.38 -3.13 -7.88
C CYS A 38 -6.23 -2.38 -7.19
N GLY A 39 -6.04 -2.69 -5.92
CA GLY A 39 -5.14 -2.00 -5.02
C GLY A 39 -3.73 -2.58 -4.98
N LEU A 40 -2.79 -1.78 -4.48
CA LEU A 40 -1.45 -2.22 -4.11
C LEU A 40 -1.33 -2.40 -2.60
N ALA A 41 -0.23 -3.02 -2.16
CA ALA A 41 0.28 -2.94 -0.79
C ALA A 41 1.68 -2.33 -0.79
N PHE A 42 2.07 -1.77 0.35
CA PHE A 42 3.44 -1.34 0.57
C PHE A 42 4.31 -2.54 0.97
N PRO A 43 5.60 -2.56 0.59
CA PRO A 43 6.48 -3.64 0.97
C PRO A 43 6.71 -3.69 2.49
N GLU A 44 6.92 -4.89 3.02
CA GLU A 44 7.35 -5.10 4.40
C GLU A 44 8.85 -4.75 4.56
N ASP A 45 9.31 -4.55 5.80
CA ASP A 45 10.67 -4.12 6.11
C ASP A 45 11.76 -5.08 5.60
N ASP A 46 11.45 -6.36 5.43
CA ASP A 46 12.34 -7.40 4.92
C ASP A 46 12.38 -7.48 3.39
N MET A 47 11.46 -6.80 2.69
CA MET A 47 11.42 -6.71 1.23
C MET A 47 12.37 -5.62 0.71
N LEU A 48 13.66 -5.80 0.95
CA LEU A 48 14.70 -4.80 0.64
C LEU A 48 14.72 -4.41 -0.85
N GLY A 49 14.56 -3.10 -1.10
CA GLY A 49 14.61 -2.52 -2.44
C GLY A 49 13.35 -2.73 -3.28
N ILE A 50 12.26 -3.20 -2.68
CA ILE A 50 10.95 -3.27 -3.33
C ILE A 50 10.22 -1.94 -3.13
N ASP A 51 9.66 -1.39 -4.19
CA ASP A 51 8.92 -0.12 -4.15
C ASP A 51 7.45 -0.34 -3.76
N LEU A 52 6.82 -1.38 -4.30
CA LEU A 52 5.43 -1.72 -4.03
C LEU A 52 5.11 -3.19 -4.38
N VAL A 53 3.97 -3.65 -3.88
CA VAL A 53 3.48 -5.02 -4.08
C VAL A 53 2.10 -4.96 -4.75
N ILE A 54 1.91 -5.74 -5.82
CA ILE A 54 0.64 -5.82 -6.54
C ILE A 54 0.07 -7.24 -6.53
N PRO A 55 -1.25 -7.40 -6.71
CA PRO A 55 -1.87 -8.73 -6.73
C PRO A 55 -1.50 -9.50 -8.01
N ASP A 56 -1.37 -10.82 -7.86
CA ASP A 56 -1.37 -11.73 -9.02
C ASP A 56 -2.78 -11.81 -9.61
N VAL A 57 -2.89 -11.47 -10.89
CA VAL A 57 -4.15 -11.45 -11.63
C VAL A 57 -4.25 -12.58 -12.67
N THR A 58 -3.49 -13.66 -12.50
CA THR A 58 -3.50 -14.82 -13.41
C THR A 58 -4.93 -15.34 -13.61
N TYR A 59 -5.73 -15.42 -12.54
CA TYR A 59 -7.14 -15.80 -12.64
C TYR A 59 -7.95 -14.94 -13.63
N LEU A 60 -7.72 -13.62 -13.62
CA LEU A 60 -8.41 -12.69 -14.55
C LEU A 60 -7.91 -12.87 -15.98
N LYS A 61 -6.62 -13.11 -16.16
CA LYS A 61 -6.01 -13.36 -17.50
C LYS A 61 -6.55 -14.64 -18.11
N ASP A 62 -6.63 -15.71 -17.34
CA ASP A 62 -7.16 -17.01 -17.80
C ASP A 62 -8.66 -16.93 -18.13
N ASN A 63 -9.38 -15.99 -17.53
CA ASN A 63 -10.81 -15.76 -17.75
C ASN A 63 -11.11 -14.43 -18.49
N ALA A 64 -10.15 -13.86 -19.22
CA ALA A 64 -10.24 -12.51 -19.80
C ALA A 64 -11.51 -12.29 -20.64
N SER A 65 -12.00 -13.29 -21.35
CA SER A 65 -13.23 -13.19 -22.18
C SER A 65 -14.50 -12.96 -21.35
N LYS A 66 -14.51 -13.38 -20.09
CA LYS A 66 -15.62 -13.18 -19.16
C LYS A 66 -15.54 -11.85 -18.42
N VAL A 67 -14.35 -11.26 -18.24
CA VAL A 67 -14.16 -10.06 -17.42
C VAL A 67 -14.74 -8.84 -18.13
N LYS A 68 -15.64 -8.11 -17.44
CA LYS A 68 -16.38 -6.97 -17.99
C LYS A 68 -15.79 -5.62 -17.61
N GLY A 69 -14.99 -5.55 -16.56
CA GLY A 69 -14.30 -4.32 -16.13
C GLY A 69 -14.02 -4.25 -14.64
N PHE A 70 -13.33 -3.19 -14.26
CA PHE A 70 -13.07 -2.79 -12.89
C PHE A 70 -14.13 -1.81 -12.40
N VAL A 71 -14.67 -2.05 -11.22
CA VAL A 71 -15.57 -1.15 -10.50
C VAL A 71 -14.86 -0.70 -9.23
N ILE A 72 -14.53 0.57 -9.15
CA ILE A 72 -13.67 1.09 -8.09
C ILE A 72 -14.52 1.83 -7.06
N THR A 73 -14.30 1.49 -5.78
CA THR A 73 -15.03 2.05 -4.66
C THR A 73 -14.56 3.48 -4.32
N HIS A 74 -13.25 3.71 -4.28
CA HIS A 74 -12.65 5.01 -3.98
C HIS A 74 -11.17 5.09 -4.40
N GLY A 75 -10.54 6.25 -4.21
CA GLY A 75 -9.25 6.58 -4.82
C GLY A 75 -8.01 6.37 -3.94
N HIS A 76 -8.05 5.54 -2.89
CA HIS A 76 -6.86 5.19 -2.13
C HIS A 76 -5.96 4.19 -2.86
N GLU A 77 -4.66 4.20 -2.58
CA GLU A 77 -3.66 3.37 -3.26
C GLU A 77 -3.94 1.87 -3.12
N ASP A 78 -4.40 1.44 -1.99
CA ASP A 78 -4.77 0.06 -1.70
C ASP A 78 -6.07 -0.41 -2.37
N HIS A 79 -6.71 0.49 -3.17
CA HIS A 79 -7.87 0.21 -4.02
C HIS A 79 -7.64 0.50 -5.50
N ILE A 80 -6.68 1.39 -5.85
CA ILE A 80 -6.42 1.75 -7.26
C ILE A 80 -4.96 1.59 -7.70
N GLY A 81 -4.04 1.41 -6.75
CA GLY A 81 -2.62 1.55 -7.03
C GLY A 81 -2.04 0.50 -7.97
N ALA A 82 -2.63 -0.69 -8.07
CA ALA A 82 -2.20 -1.72 -8.99
C ALA A 82 -2.77 -1.58 -10.41
N LEU A 83 -3.78 -0.72 -10.62
CA LEU A 83 -4.41 -0.53 -11.94
C LEU A 83 -3.42 -0.31 -13.08
N PRO A 84 -2.39 0.58 -12.97
CA PRO A 84 -1.47 0.81 -14.09
C PRO A 84 -0.66 -0.41 -14.49
N TYR A 85 -0.40 -1.30 -13.56
CA TYR A 85 0.34 -2.55 -13.79
C TYR A 85 -0.55 -3.62 -14.39
N VAL A 86 -1.71 -3.83 -13.78
CA VAL A 86 -2.69 -4.84 -14.22
C VAL A 86 -3.26 -4.52 -15.60
N LEU A 87 -3.50 -3.24 -15.92
CA LEU A 87 -4.01 -2.84 -17.23
C LEU A 87 -3.02 -3.03 -18.38
N LYS A 88 -1.73 -3.17 -18.11
CA LYS A 88 -0.75 -3.60 -19.12
C LYS A 88 -0.91 -5.07 -19.49
N GLU A 89 -1.35 -5.90 -18.55
CA GLU A 89 -1.58 -7.33 -18.71
C GLU A 89 -2.99 -7.62 -19.28
N ILE A 90 -3.99 -6.90 -18.76
CA ILE A 90 -5.39 -7.06 -19.18
C ILE A 90 -6.08 -5.68 -19.22
N ASN A 91 -6.25 -5.13 -20.42
CA ASN A 91 -6.82 -3.80 -20.60
C ASN A 91 -8.36 -3.84 -20.55
N LEU A 92 -8.91 -3.46 -19.41
CA LEU A 92 -10.34 -3.50 -19.10
C LEU A 92 -10.90 -2.09 -18.85
N PRO A 93 -12.19 -1.86 -19.10
CA PRO A 93 -12.83 -0.59 -18.76
C PRO A 93 -12.90 -0.39 -17.23
N ILE A 94 -12.79 0.87 -16.80
CA ILE A 94 -12.87 1.30 -15.40
C ILE A 94 -14.15 2.11 -15.20
N TYR A 95 -14.86 1.83 -14.09
CA TYR A 95 -16.08 2.50 -13.66
C TYR A 95 -15.92 2.98 -12.22
N THR A 96 -16.07 4.29 -11.99
CA THR A 96 -15.96 4.88 -10.66
C THR A 96 -16.52 6.31 -10.64
N THR A 97 -16.51 6.93 -9.46
CA THR A 97 -16.93 8.32 -9.24
C THR A 97 -15.93 9.33 -9.79
N LYS A 98 -16.33 10.60 -9.84
CA LYS A 98 -15.62 11.67 -10.57
C LYS A 98 -14.23 11.95 -10.00
N LEU A 99 -14.10 12.13 -8.68
CA LEU A 99 -12.79 12.41 -8.06
C LEU A 99 -11.86 11.21 -8.17
N THR A 100 -12.36 10.01 -7.86
CA THR A 100 -11.60 8.76 -8.00
C THR A 100 -11.10 8.57 -9.42
N MET A 101 -11.94 8.87 -10.44
CA MET A 101 -11.51 8.81 -11.84
C MET A 101 -10.38 9.81 -12.15
N GLY A 102 -10.47 11.03 -11.66
CA GLY A 102 -9.42 12.02 -11.84
C GLY A 102 -8.07 11.58 -11.25
N ILE A 103 -8.09 10.94 -10.07
CA ILE A 103 -6.88 10.39 -9.44
C ILE A 103 -6.32 9.22 -10.29
N ILE A 104 -7.18 8.33 -10.77
CA ILE A 104 -6.79 7.22 -11.65
C ILE A 104 -6.18 7.76 -12.95
N GLU A 105 -6.76 8.81 -13.55
CA GLU A 105 -6.25 9.41 -14.78
C GLU A 105 -4.82 9.94 -14.65
N ASN A 106 -4.44 10.51 -13.50
CA ASN A 106 -3.07 10.92 -13.23
C ASN A 106 -2.13 9.71 -13.29
N LYS A 107 -2.48 8.60 -12.65
CA LYS A 107 -1.71 7.37 -12.67
C LYS A 107 -1.61 6.77 -14.10
N LEU A 108 -2.72 6.72 -14.82
CA LEU A 108 -2.72 6.22 -16.19
C LEU A 108 -1.87 7.09 -17.12
N LYS A 109 -1.82 8.41 -16.87
CA LYS A 109 -0.98 9.35 -17.62
C LYS A 109 0.50 9.08 -17.37
N GLU A 110 0.91 8.87 -16.11
CA GLU A 110 2.29 8.53 -15.73
C GLU A 110 2.77 7.22 -16.39
N HIS A 111 1.86 6.25 -16.57
CA HIS A 111 2.15 4.95 -17.19
C HIS A 111 1.83 4.88 -18.70
N ASN A 112 1.48 6.00 -19.35
CA ASN A 112 1.11 6.08 -20.76
C ASN A 112 -0.12 5.23 -21.17
N LEU A 113 -1.02 4.96 -20.23
CA LEU A 113 -2.23 4.15 -20.44
C LEU A 113 -3.51 4.99 -20.65
N LEU A 114 -3.44 6.31 -20.46
CA LEU A 114 -4.62 7.17 -20.48
C LEU A 114 -5.44 7.07 -21.78
N ARG A 115 -4.76 6.94 -22.94
CA ARG A 115 -5.44 6.88 -24.26
C ARG A 115 -6.02 5.50 -24.57
N SER A 116 -5.41 4.44 -24.05
CA SER A 116 -5.81 3.05 -24.35
C SER A 116 -6.90 2.51 -23.41
N THR A 117 -7.05 3.08 -22.22
CA THR A 117 -7.99 2.58 -21.20
C THR A 117 -9.35 3.26 -21.31
N LYS A 118 -10.41 2.49 -21.43
CA LYS A 118 -11.79 2.98 -21.39
C LYS A 118 -12.18 3.35 -19.96
N ARG A 119 -12.74 4.54 -19.77
CA ARG A 119 -13.10 5.08 -18.46
C ARG A 119 -14.54 5.59 -18.50
N LYS A 120 -15.29 5.34 -17.44
CA LYS A 120 -16.65 5.81 -17.29
C LYS A 120 -16.89 6.33 -15.87
N VAL A 121 -17.18 7.60 -15.77
CA VAL A 121 -17.61 8.23 -14.52
C VAL A 121 -19.06 7.84 -14.23
N VAL A 122 -19.33 7.45 -12.99
CA VAL A 122 -20.64 7.08 -12.46
C VAL A 122 -20.95 7.99 -11.26
N GLN A 123 -22.21 8.39 -11.12
CA GLN A 123 -22.66 9.17 -9.96
C GLN A 123 -23.29 8.25 -8.90
N HIS A 124 -23.28 8.69 -7.65
CA HIS A 124 -24.01 8.02 -6.59
C HIS A 124 -25.51 7.92 -6.93
N GLY A 125 -26.14 6.81 -6.62
CA GLY A 125 -27.52 6.49 -7.01
C GLY A 125 -27.66 5.91 -8.43
N GLN A 126 -26.63 6.01 -9.28
CA GLN A 126 -26.66 5.40 -10.60
C GLN A 126 -26.29 3.91 -10.56
N SER A 127 -26.80 3.18 -11.55
CA SER A 127 -26.45 1.77 -11.79
C SER A 127 -25.83 1.59 -13.16
N ILE A 128 -24.91 0.65 -13.28
CA ILE A 128 -24.32 0.17 -14.54
C ILE A 128 -24.60 -1.30 -14.73
N ASN A 129 -24.72 -1.72 -15.99
CA ASN A 129 -24.88 -3.14 -16.34
C ASN A 129 -23.58 -3.68 -16.94
N LEU A 130 -23.07 -4.77 -16.37
CA LEU A 130 -21.84 -5.44 -16.77
C LEU A 130 -22.10 -6.94 -16.91
N GLY A 131 -22.45 -7.38 -18.08
CA GLY A 131 -22.87 -8.76 -18.34
C GLY A 131 -24.08 -9.14 -17.52
N ARG A 132 -23.94 -10.16 -16.65
CA ARG A 132 -24.99 -10.65 -15.74
C ARG A 132 -25.18 -9.78 -14.50
N PHE A 133 -24.34 -8.77 -14.29
CA PHE A 133 -24.36 -7.91 -13.12
C PHE A 133 -24.98 -6.55 -13.41
N ARG A 134 -25.78 -6.05 -12.47
CA ARG A 134 -26.12 -4.64 -12.33
C ARG A 134 -25.51 -4.11 -11.04
N ILE A 135 -24.72 -3.07 -11.13
CA ILE A 135 -23.99 -2.52 -10.00
C ILE A 135 -24.42 -1.09 -9.74
N GLU A 136 -24.88 -0.82 -8.55
CA GLU A 136 -25.32 0.48 -8.08
C GLU A 136 -24.27 1.07 -7.13
N PHE A 137 -23.95 2.35 -7.35
CA PHE A 137 -23.02 3.11 -6.51
C PHE A 137 -23.81 3.84 -5.41
N ILE A 138 -23.52 3.54 -4.16
CA ILE A 138 -24.19 4.11 -2.99
C ILE A 138 -23.23 5.08 -2.32
N LYS A 139 -23.69 6.30 -2.00
CA LYS A 139 -22.87 7.28 -1.29
C LYS A 139 -22.46 6.76 0.08
N THR A 140 -21.15 6.78 0.35
CA THR A 140 -20.58 6.55 1.69
C THR A 140 -19.60 7.66 2.06
N ASN A 141 -19.18 7.72 3.32
CA ASN A 141 -18.13 8.61 3.78
C ASN A 141 -16.89 7.80 4.13
N HIS A 142 -15.74 8.34 3.80
CA HIS A 142 -14.44 7.81 4.15
C HIS A 142 -13.45 8.95 4.37
N SER A 143 -12.15 8.71 4.47
CA SER A 143 -11.11 9.75 4.53
C SER A 143 -10.76 10.34 3.15
N ILE A 144 -11.45 9.96 2.12
CA ILE A 144 -11.39 10.54 0.77
C ILE A 144 -12.81 10.81 0.28
N GLN A 145 -12.98 11.91 -0.44
CA GLN A 145 -14.28 12.28 -1.02
C GLN A 145 -14.67 11.32 -2.14
N ASP A 146 -15.97 11.29 -2.47
CA ASP A 146 -16.57 10.46 -3.52
C ASP A 146 -16.44 8.94 -3.29
N ALA A 147 -16.16 8.48 -2.07
CA ALA A 147 -16.18 7.08 -1.74
C ALA A 147 -17.58 6.46 -1.93
N SER A 148 -17.62 5.22 -2.39
CA SER A 148 -18.84 4.49 -2.71
C SER A 148 -18.86 3.10 -2.08
N ALA A 149 -19.99 2.75 -1.49
CA ALA A 149 -20.38 1.36 -1.36
C ALA A 149 -21.06 0.87 -2.64
N LEU A 150 -21.10 -0.42 -2.86
CA LEU A 150 -21.65 -1.04 -4.05
C LEU A 150 -22.77 -2.01 -3.71
N ALA A 151 -23.92 -1.91 -4.39
CA ALA A 151 -24.89 -2.99 -4.42
C ALA A 151 -24.74 -3.76 -5.74
N ILE A 152 -24.29 -4.99 -5.64
CA ILE A 152 -23.97 -5.89 -6.75
C ILE A 152 -25.13 -6.87 -6.93
N TYR A 153 -25.98 -6.62 -7.91
CA TYR A 153 -27.12 -7.46 -8.23
C TYR A 153 -26.74 -8.51 -9.25
N SER A 154 -27.04 -9.77 -8.93
CA SER A 154 -26.91 -10.91 -9.82
C SER A 154 -28.19 -11.75 -9.78
N PRO A 155 -28.39 -12.71 -10.70
CA PRO A 155 -29.54 -13.63 -10.61
C PRO A 155 -29.55 -14.49 -9.33
N ALA A 156 -28.41 -14.68 -8.64
CA ALA A 156 -28.32 -15.38 -7.37
C ALA A 156 -28.81 -14.55 -6.18
N GLY A 157 -28.82 -13.21 -6.30
CA GLY A 157 -29.17 -12.27 -5.25
C GLY A 157 -28.30 -11.02 -5.25
N VAL A 158 -28.44 -10.21 -4.19
CA VAL A 158 -27.75 -8.94 -4.02
C VAL A 158 -26.62 -9.11 -3.00
N VAL A 159 -25.41 -8.70 -3.38
CA VAL A 159 -24.29 -8.52 -2.46
C VAL A 159 -24.09 -7.02 -2.24
N VAL A 160 -23.99 -6.60 -0.99
CA VAL A 160 -23.57 -5.25 -0.64
C VAL A 160 -22.10 -5.30 -0.24
N HIS A 161 -21.26 -4.50 -0.92
CA HIS A 161 -19.87 -4.27 -0.57
C HIS A 161 -19.75 -2.84 -0.04
N THR A 162 -19.33 -2.68 1.21
CA THR A 162 -19.30 -1.34 1.82
C THR A 162 -18.25 -0.42 1.19
N GLY A 163 -17.21 -0.99 0.54
CA GLY A 163 -15.96 -0.27 0.40
C GLY A 163 -15.43 0.09 1.79
N ASP A 164 -14.48 0.98 1.86
CA ASP A 164 -14.06 1.58 3.12
C ASP A 164 -15.04 2.67 3.51
N PHE A 165 -15.46 2.67 4.77
CA PHE A 165 -16.52 3.59 5.18
C PHE A 165 -16.44 3.98 6.65
N LYS A 166 -17.04 5.11 6.98
CA LYS A 166 -17.50 5.51 8.31
C LYS A 166 -18.89 6.14 8.21
N VAL A 167 -19.55 6.30 9.35
CA VAL A 167 -20.83 7.03 9.43
C VAL A 167 -20.55 8.45 9.92
N ASP A 168 -20.41 9.38 9.00
CA ASP A 168 -20.21 10.79 9.31
C ASP A 168 -21.51 11.58 8.99
N TYR A 169 -22.21 12.04 10.01
CA TYR A 169 -23.44 12.82 9.84
C TYR A 169 -23.19 14.29 9.50
N THR A 170 -21.97 14.74 9.64
CA THR A 170 -21.56 16.14 9.43
C THR A 170 -20.27 16.21 8.61
N PRO A 171 -20.21 15.60 7.41
CA PRO A 171 -19.01 15.61 6.60
C PRO A 171 -18.56 17.03 6.28
N VAL A 172 -17.29 17.20 5.96
CA VAL A 172 -16.72 18.51 5.59
C VAL A 172 -17.24 18.97 4.23
N PHE A 173 -17.35 18.02 3.30
CA PHE A 173 -17.82 18.26 1.94
C PHE A 173 -18.85 17.21 1.51
N GLY A 174 -19.84 17.63 0.73
CA GLY A 174 -20.89 16.77 0.18
C GLY A 174 -21.86 16.25 1.24
N ASP A 175 -22.56 15.17 0.90
CA ASP A 175 -23.62 14.58 1.70
C ASP A 175 -23.10 13.50 2.64
N ALA A 176 -23.82 13.26 3.73
CA ALA A 176 -23.61 12.11 4.60
C ALA A 176 -23.83 10.78 3.87
N ILE A 177 -23.36 9.68 4.45
CA ILE A 177 -23.62 8.32 3.99
C ILE A 177 -25.13 8.08 3.79
N ASP A 178 -25.51 7.46 2.68
CA ASP A 178 -26.90 7.18 2.33
C ASP A 178 -27.45 5.94 3.09
N LEU A 179 -27.64 6.10 4.39
CA LEU A 179 -28.19 5.05 5.26
C LEU A 179 -29.60 4.63 4.84
N GLN A 180 -30.39 5.55 4.27
CA GLN A 180 -31.71 5.23 3.76
C GLN A 180 -31.62 4.21 2.64
N ARG A 181 -30.66 4.36 1.71
CA ARG A 181 -30.49 3.42 0.61
C ARG A 181 -30.09 2.04 1.08
N PHE A 182 -29.19 1.94 2.07
CA PHE A 182 -28.86 0.65 2.69
C PHE A 182 -30.10 -0.04 3.29
N ALA A 183 -30.95 0.70 3.99
CA ALA A 183 -32.20 0.17 4.56
C ALA A 183 -33.20 -0.27 3.49
N GLU A 184 -33.32 0.49 2.37
CA GLU A 184 -34.21 0.12 1.26
C GLU A 184 -33.76 -1.16 0.55
N ILE A 185 -32.45 -1.36 0.39
CA ILE A 185 -31.87 -2.58 -0.17
C ILE A 185 -32.09 -3.74 0.80
N GLY A 186 -31.85 -3.50 2.09
CA GLY A 186 -32.09 -4.49 3.15
C GLY A 186 -33.52 -5.02 3.19
N LYS A 187 -34.53 -4.14 3.01
CA LYS A 187 -35.95 -4.52 2.93
C LYS A 187 -36.27 -5.45 1.75
N LYS A 188 -35.51 -5.35 0.67
CA LYS A 188 -35.68 -6.21 -0.54
C LYS A 188 -35.00 -7.56 -0.41
N GLY A 189 -34.15 -7.73 0.60
CA GLY A 189 -33.37 -8.93 0.88
C GLY A 189 -31.97 -8.86 0.30
N VAL A 190 -30.97 -9.05 1.15
CA VAL A 190 -29.55 -9.08 0.80
C VAL A 190 -28.97 -10.46 1.05
N LEU A 191 -28.31 -11.00 0.02
CA LEU A 191 -27.69 -12.29 0.06
C LEU A 191 -26.45 -12.27 0.95
N ALA A 192 -25.54 -11.31 0.74
CA ALA A 192 -24.32 -11.15 1.52
C ALA A 192 -23.95 -9.68 1.73
N LEU A 193 -23.31 -9.42 2.86
CA LEU A 193 -22.64 -8.15 3.15
C LEU A 193 -21.14 -8.41 3.26
N MET A 194 -20.36 -7.77 2.39
CA MET A 194 -18.91 -7.64 2.48
C MET A 194 -18.60 -6.31 3.16
N SER A 195 -18.09 -6.36 4.38
CA SER A 195 -17.95 -5.17 5.23
C SER A 195 -16.51 -4.92 5.64
N ASP A 196 -16.06 -3.66 5.50
CA ASP A 196 -14.79 -3.14 6.02
C ASP A 196 -14.59 -3.57 7.48
N SER A 197 -13.38 -4.02 7.81
CA SER A 197 -13.05 -4.54 9.14
C SER A 197 -11.94 -3.78 9.85
N THR A 198 -11.33 -2.77 9.23
CA THR A 198 -10.11 -2.10 9.70
C THR A 198 -10.19 -1.62 11.14
N ASN A 199 -11.34 -1.04 11.56
CA ASN A 199 -11.56 -0.59 12.93
C ASN A 199 -12.53 -1.47 13.74
N ALA A 200 -12.78 -2.71 13.33
CA ALA A 200 -13.75 -3.60 13.98
C ALA A 200 -13.40 -3.95 15.45
N GLU A 201 -12.16 -3.78 15.88
CA GLU A 201 -11.74 -3.94 17.27
C GLU A 201 -12.08 -2.73 18.14
N ARG A 202 -12.34 -1.55 17.53
CA ARG A 202 -12.59 -0.30 18.25
C ARG A 202 -14.07 -0.18 18.61
N LYS A 203 -14.33 0.09 19.88
CA LYS A 203 -15.68 0.33 20.40
C LYS A 203 -16.18 1.73 20.02
N GLY A 204 -17.51 1.90 19.98
CA GLY A 204 -18.14 3.19 19.73
C GLY A 204 -18.19 3.56 18.25
N PHE A 205 -18.11 4.86 17.98
CA PHE A 205 -18.22 5.48 16.66
C PHE A 205 -16.93 6.19 16.28
N THR A 206 -16.65 6.27 15.00
CA THR A 206 -15.60 7.14 14.47
C THR A 206 -16.08 8.58 14.47
N GLN A 207 -15.22 9.50 14.92
CA GLN A 207 -15.55 10.93 14.94
C GLN A 207 -15.69 11.51 13.53
N SER A 208 -16.45 12.64 13.42
CA SER A 208 -16.54 13.38 12.17
C SER A 208 -15.20 14.02 11.80
N GLU A 209 -14.88 14.03 10.51
CA GLU A 209 -13.70 14.72 9.98
C GLU A 209 -13.70 16.22 10.33
N ARG A 210 -14.86 16.82 10.50
CA ARG A 210 -15.02 18.23 10.90
C ARG A 210 -14.34 18.57 12.23
N THR A 211 -14.21 17.59 13.15
CA THR A 211 -13.52 17.82 14.43
C THR A 211 -12.05 18.16 14.27
N VAL A 212 -11.40 17.66 13.23
CA VAL A 212 -10.00 17.95 12.90
C VAL A 212 -9.82 19.43 12.52
N GLY A 213 -10.80 20.02 11.82
CA GLY A 213 -10.78 21.45 11.51
C GLY A 213 -10.81 22.35 12.75
N ILE A 214 -11.55 21.94 13.78
CA ILE A 214 -11.57 22.64 15.08
C ILE A 214 -10.19 22.57 15.74
N THR A 215 -9.54 21.40 15.69
CA THR A 215 -8.17 21.22 16.20
C THR A 215 -7.18 22.12 15.44
N PHE A 216 -7.27 22.19 14.11
CA PHE A 216 -6.42 23.12 13.34
C PHE A 216 -6.64 24.58 13.72
N ASP A 217 -7.88 25.00 13.91
CA ASP A 217 -8.17 26.36 14.37
C ASP A 217 -7.52 26.67 15.72
N HIS A 218 -7.55 25.74 16.68
CA HIS A 218 -6.89 25.91 17.98
C HIS A 218 -5.37 25.97 17.81
N ILE A 219 -4.77 25.05 17.07
CA ILE A 219 -3.32 25.04 16.84
C ILE A 219 -2.87 26.35 16.17
N LEU A 220 -3.57 26.83 15.14
CA LEU A 220 -3.21 28.07 14.46
C LEU A 220 -3.37 29.30 15.38
N ALA A 221 -4.32 29.28 16.30
CA ALA A 221 -4.50 30.33 17.29
C ALA A 221 -3.37 30.37 18.34
N GLU A 222 -2.89 29.22 18.78
CA GLU A 222 -1.82 29.09 19.78
C GLU A 222 -0.43 29.39 19.18
N HIS A 223 -0.19 28.98 17.93
CA HIS A 223 1.12 29.07 17.27
C HIS A 223 1.20 30.23 16.27
N GLN A 224 0.78 31.44 16.66
CA GLN A 224 0.72 32.59 15.75
C GLN A 224 2.10 33.08 15.28
N ASN A 225 3.17 32.81 16.02
CA ASN A 225 4.51 33.33 15.78
C ASN A 225 5.46 32.28 15.15
N THR A 226 4.95 31.11 14.74
CA THR A 226 5.74 30.01 14.19
C THR A 226 5.30 29.66 12.78
N ARG A 227 6.20 29.10 11.99
CA ARG A 227 5.86 28.45 10.73
C ARG A 227 5.23 27.08 11.02
N LEU A 228 4.11 26.79 10.36
CA LEU A 228 3.43 25.51 10.51
C LEU A 228 3.75 24.59 9.33
N ILE A 229 4.04 23.33 9.64
CA ILE A 229 4.25 22.28 8.64
C ILE A 229 3.30 21.12 9.00
N ILE A 230 2.34 20.84 8.14
CA ILE A 230 1.29 19.85 8.41
C ILE A 230 1.47 18.66 7.45
N ALA A 231 1.83 17.51 8.00
CA ALA A 231 1.95 16.28 7.25
C ALA A 231 0.65 15.48 7.29
N THR A 232 0.11 15.13 6.13
CA THR A 232 -1.13 14.37 6.01
C THR A 232 -1.13 13.48 4.77
N PHE A 233 -2.12 12.60 4.63
CA PHE A 233 -2.34 11.84 3.41
C PHE A 233 -2.77 12.76 2.27
N ALA A 234 -2.14 12.60 1.11
CA ALA A 234 -2.46 13.40 -0.07
C ALA A 234 -3.91 13.22 -0.54
N SER A 235 -4.48 12.04 -0.34
CA SER A 235 -5.84 11.69 -0.72
C SER A 235 -6.93 12.30 0.17
N ASN A 236 -6.59 12.79 1.37
CA ASN A 236 -7.56 13.38 2.28
C ASN A 236 -7.83 14.85 1.93
N VAL A 237 -8.60 15.06 0.85
CA VAL A 237 -8.94 16.38 0.32
C VAL A 237 -9.75 17.21 1.33
N ASP A 238 -10.60 16.57 2.13
CA ASP A 238 -11.38 17.24 3.19
C ASP A 238 -10.47 17.87 4.26
N ARG A 239 -9.41 17.16 4.64
CA ARG A 239 -8.42 17.66 5.60
C ARG A 239 -7.62 18.82 5.03
N VAL A 240 -7.20 18.70 3.78
CA VAL A 240 -6.52 19.79 3.07
C VAL A 240 -7.43 21.03 3.00
N GLN A 241 -8.73 20.85 2.71
CA GLN A 241 -9.69 21.97 2.72
C GLN A 241 -9.77 22.65 4.09
N GLN A 242 -9.81 21.86 5.15
CA GLN A 242 -9.87 22.40 6.52
C GLN A 242 -8.61 23.16 6.88
N ILE A 243 -7.43 22.65 6.51
CA ILE A 243 -6.14 23.34 6.70
C ILE A 243 -6.13 24.68 5.94
N ILE A 244 -6.56 24.70 4.67
CA ILE A 244 -6.65 25.92 3.86
C ILE A 244 -7.61 26.93 4.50
N ASN A 245 -8.78 26.48 4.95
CA ASN A 245 -9.77 27.35 5.60
C ASN A 245 -9.22 27.99 6.89
N SER A 246 -8.55 27.19 7.73
CA SER A 246 -7.91 27.69 8.96
C SER A 246 -6.75 28.64 8.62
N ALA A 247 -5.91 28.31 7.67
CA ALA A 247 -4.83 29.19 7.22
C ALA A 247 -5.37 30.56 6.72
N TYR A 248 -6.41 30.54 5.89
CA TYR A 248 -7.06 31.75 5.40
C TYR A 248 -7.64 32.61 6.55
N LYS A 249 -8.34 31.99 7.50
CA LYS A 249 -8.90 32.64 8.68
C LYS A 249 -7.86 33.39 9.50
N TYR A 250 -6.64 32.82 9.62
CA TYR A 250 -5.53 33.44 10.36
C TYR A 250 -4.58 34.26 9.46
N GLY A 251 -4.97 34.55 8.21
CA GLY A 251 -4.21 35.40 7.28
C GLY A 251 -2.86 34.82 6.90
N ARG A 252 -2.76 33.49 6.80
CA ARG A 252 -1.55 32.77 6.40
C ARG A 252 -1.60 32.34 4.94
N LYS A 253 -0.45 32.18 4.33
CA LYS A 253 -0.25 31.59 3.00
C LYS A 253 -0.04 30.09 3.13
N VAL A 254 -0.55 29.34 2.17
CA VAL A 254 -0.42 27.89 2.11
C VAL A 254 0.51 27.49 0.97
N VAL A 255 1.47 26.63 1.25
CA VAL A 255 2.31 25.97 0.25
C VAL A 255 2.04 24.48 0.31
N VAL A 256 1.98 23.85 -0.85
CA VAL A 256 1.80 22.39 -0.97
C VAL A 256 3.09 21.76 -1.47
N GLU A 257 3.59 20.75 -0.77
CA GLU A 257 4.83 20.07 -1.12
C GLU A 257 4.67 18.55 -1.11
N GLY A 258 5.30 17.90 -2.09
CA GLY A 258 5.18 16.47 -2.39
C GLY A 258 4.39 16.22 -3.67
N ARG A 259 4.97 15.41 -4.58
CA ARG A 259 4.41 15.20 -5.93
C ARG A 259 2.96 14.71 -5.89
N SER A 260 2.66 13.69 -5.10
CA SER A 260 1.30 13.15 -4.97
C SER A 260 0.32 14.17 -4.41
N MET A 261 0.75 14.97 -3.41
CA MET A 261 -0.07 16.04 -2.81
C MET A 261 -0.43 17.10 -3.85
N VAL A 262 0.55 17.59 -4.59
CA VAL A 262 0.34 18.59 -5.66
C VAL A 262 -0.61 18.06 -6.73
N ASN A 263 -0.40 16.82 -7.20
CA ASN A 263 -1.24 16.22 -8.25
C ASN A 263 -2.71 16.06 -7.79
N ILE A 264 -2.92 15.56 -6.57
CA ILE A 264 -4.28 15.33 -6.06
C ILE A 264 -4.98 16.66 -5.79
N ILE A 265 -4.30 17.64 -5.20
CA ILE A 265 -4.88 18.97 -4.93
C ILE A 265 -5.25 19.69 -6.23
N SER A 266 -4.38 19.65 -7.25
CA SER A 266 -4.70 20.21 -8.57
C SER A 266 -5.95 19.56 -9.16
N THR A 267 -5.99 18.22 -9.17
CA THR A 267 -7.14 17.47 -9.67
C THR A 267 -8.43 17.78 -8.87
N ALA A 268 -8.35 17.82 -7.55
CA ALA A 268 -9.50 18.12 -6.70
C ALA A 268 -10.03 19.55 -6.94
N SER A 269 -9.12 20.52 -7.11
CA SER A 269 -9.48 21.92 -7.44
C SER A 269 -10.13 22.02 -8.81
N GLU A 270 -9.55 21.41 -9.86
CA GLU A 270 -10.08 21.41 -11.22
C GLU A 270 -11.48 20.76 -11.30
N LEU A 271 -11.71 19.73 -10.52
CA LEU A 271 -12.98 19.01 -10.48
C LEU A 271 -14.02 19.65 -9.53
N GLY A 272 -13.64 20.68 -8.75
CA GLY A 272 -14.54 21.42 -7.84
C GLY A 272 -14.73 20.78 -6.47
N TYR A 273 -13.81 19.90 -6.04
CA TYR A 273 -13.81 19.28 -4.71
C TYR A 273 -13.01 20.07 -3.67
N LEU A 274 -12.23 21.04 -4.10
CA LEU A 274 -11.45 21.91 -3.24
C LEU A 274 -11.76 23.37 -3.60
N ASN A 275 -12.09 24.17 -2.60
CA ASN A 275 -12.30 25.61 -2.74
C ASN A 275 -11.12 26.35 -2.08
N VAL A 276 -10.32 27.01 -2.90
CA VAL A 276 -9.14 27.76 -2.44
C VAL A 276 -9.47 29.25 -2.50
N PRO A 277 -9.54 29.96 -1.34
CA PRO A 277 -9.72 31.41 -1.35
C PRO A 277 -8.57 32.11 -2.08
N ASP A 278 -8.88 33.23 -2.75
CA ASP A 278 -7.90 34.00 -3.53
C ASP A 278 -6.67 34.35 -2.69
N ASN A 279 -5.49 34.27 -3.33
CA ASN A 279 -4.21 34.60 -2.72
C ASN A 279 -3.84 33.78 -1.47
N THR A 280 -4.48 32.63 -1.21
CA THR A 280 -4.16 31.76 -0.08
C THR A 280 -3.09 30.75 -0.44
N LEU A 281 -3.27 30.03 -1.56
CA LEU A 281 -2.30 29.07 -2.07
C LEU A 281 -1.24 29.79 -2.90
N ILE A 282 0.03 29.52 -2.61
CA ILE A 282 1.18 30.09 -3.32
C ILE A 282 2.17 28.99 -3.72
N GLU A 283 2.97 29.27 -4.74
CA GLU A 283 4.05 28.38 -5.16
C GLU A 283 5.19 28.37 -4.13
N ILE A 284 5.85 27.23 -3.99
CA ILE A 284 6.94 27.06 -3.00
C ILE A 284 8.06 28.09 -3.18
N ASP A 285 8.36 28.51 -4.41
CA ASP A 285 9.40 29.50 -4.69
C ASP A 285 9.02 30.93 -4.21
N GLN A 286 7.76 31.18 -3.97
CA GLN A 286 7.24 32.44 -3.41
C GLN A 286 7.31 32.48 -1.88
N MET A 287 7.58 31.34 -1.22
CA MET A 287 7.64 31.23 0.24
C MET A 287 8.62 32.24 0.86
N LYS A 288 9.76 32.50 0.19
CA LYS A 288 10.78 33.48 0.60
C LYS A 288 10.27 34.92 0.71
N ASN A 289 9.12 35.24 0.12
CA ASN A 289 8.53 36.58 0.14
C ASN A 289 7.66 36.83 1.37
N TYR A 290 7.47 35.84 2.21
CA TYR A 290 6.61 35.90 3.39
C TYR A 290 7.40 35.51 4.64
N PRO A 291 7.14 36.14 5.80
CA PRO A 291 7.77 35.75 7.03
C PRO A 291 7.25 34.37 7.50
N PRO A 292 8.07 33.60 8.25
CA PRO A 292 7.75 32.23 8.64
C PRO A 292 6.38 32.07 9.31
N GLU A 293 6.02 32.99 10.20
CA GLU A 293 4.74 32.98 10.94
C GLU A 293 3.50 33.18 10.04
N LYS A 294 3.70 33.60 8.81
CA LYS A 294 2.63 33.71 7.81
C LYS A 294 2.53 32.49 6.89
N MET A 295 3.28 31.44 7.20
CA MET A 295 3.34 30.26 6.33
C MET A 295 2.72 29.01 6.97
N VAL A 296 1.99 28.27 6.16
CA VAL A 296 1.55 26.89 6.41
C VAL A 296 2.01 26.03 5.24
N LEU A 297 2.78 25.00 5.52
CA LEU A 297 3.16 24.00 4.53
C LEU A 297 2.31 22.75 4.71
N ILE A 298 1.67 22.27 3.65
CA ILE A 298 0.99 20.97 3.62
C ILE A 298 1.90 20.00 2.88
N THR A 299 2.25 18.88 3.50
CA THR A 299 3.26 17.98 2.94
C THR A 299 2.88 16.50 3.10
N THR A 300 3.51 15.66 2.29
CA THR A 300 3.50 14.20 2.44
C THR A 300 4.58 13.75 3.43
N GLY A 301 4.54 12.46 3.83
CA GLY A 301 5.55 11.85 4.70
C GLY A 301 5.09 11.64 6.14
N SER A 302 3.78 11.70 6.36
CA SER A 302 3.19 11.43 7.66
C SER A 302 3.33 9.95 8.10
N GLN A 303 3.75 9.06 7.22
CA GLN A 303 4.03 7.64 7.48
C GLN A 303 5.52 7.33 7.59
N GLY A 304 6.38 8.33 7.54
CA GLY A 304 7.84 8.17 7.68
C GLY A 304 8.53 7.55 6.47
N GLU A 305 7.88 7.54 5.30
CA GLU A 305 8.46 7.05 4.05
C GLU A 305 9.71 7.88 3.69
N SER A 306 10.82 7.21 3.44
CA SER A 306 12.13 7.87 3.27
C SER A 306 12.18 8.88 2.11
N MET A 307 11.42 8.63 1.05
CA MET A 307 11.37 9.48 -0.14
C MET A 307 10.32 10.59 -0.05
N ALA A 308 9.46 10.59 0.97
CA ALA A 308 8.43 11.61 1.16
C ALA A 308 9.03 12.97 1.56
N ALA A 309 8.27 14.04 1.32
CA ALA A 309 8.78 15.40 1.48
C ALA A 309 9.20 15.70 2.93
N LEU A 310 8.38 15.36 3.94
CA LEU A 310 8.72 15.59 5.34
C LEU A 310 9.97 14.81 5.79
N SER A 311 10.10 13.54 5.41
CA SER A 311 11.28 12.74 5.74
C SER A 311 12.57 13.33 5.14
N ARG A 312 12.49 13.84 3.90
CA ARG A 312 13.61 14.55 3.27
C ARG A 312 13.93 15.89 3.96
N MET A 313 12.92 16.59 4.49
CA MET A 313 13.13 17.81 5.30
C MET A 313 13.81 17.45 6.63
N ALA A 314 13.36 16.39 7.29
CA ALA A 314 13.96 15.89 8.52
C ALA A 314 15.42 15.49 8.35
N ALA A 315 15.77 14.88 7.22
CA ALA A 315 17.14 14.44 6.89
C ALA A 315 18.02 15.54 6.24
N ASP A 316 17.57 16.79 6.13
CA ASP A 316 18.27 17.92 5.46
C ASP A 316 18.59 17.70 3.97
N VAL A 317 17.88 16.81 3.30
CA VAL A 317 18.06 16.53 1.85
C VAL A 317 16.95 17.12 0.97
N HIS A 318 16.03 17.87 1.57
CA HIS A 318 15.00 18.58 0.82
C HIS A 318 15.54 19.84 0.17
N ARG A 319 15.34 20.02 -1.14
CA ARG A 319 16.02 21.08 -1.92
C ARG A 319 15.52 22.49 -1.62
N LYS A 320 14.28 22.68 -1.18
CA LYS A 320 13.63 23.98 -1.07
C LYS A 320 13.22 24.37 0.35
N VAL A 321 13.09 23.41 1.25
CA VAL A 321 12.62 23.64 2.62
C VAL A 321 13.62 23.04 3.60
N THR A 322 14.08 23.87 4.54
CA THR A 322 14.90 23.48 5.69
C THR A 322 14.07 23.67 6.96
N ILE A 323 14.11 22.71 7.85
CA ILE A 323 13.46 22.78 9.16
C ILE A 323 14.23 23.79 10.01
N GLN A 324 13.49 24.69 10.65
CA GLN A 324 14.04 25.74 11.51
C GLN A 324 13.74 25.44 12.98
N PRO A 325 14.61 25.83 13.92
CA PRO A 325 14.25 25.89 15.32
C PRO A 325 12.97 26.75 15.47
N ASN A 326 12.02 26.29 16.28
CA ASN A 326 10.70 26.89 16.47
C ASN A 326 9.68 26.67 15.33
N ASP A 327 9.95 25.85 14.31
CA ASP A 327 8.89 25.36 13.44
C ASP A 327 7.92 24.50 14.29
N THR A 328 6.62 24.61 14.02
CA THR A 328 5.62 23.70 14.59
C THR A 328 5.20 22.70 13.52
N ILE A 329 5.44 21.41 13.79
CA ILE A 329 5.19 20.33 12.82
C ILE A 329 4.05 19.47 13.34
N ILE A 330 3.02 19.30 12.53
CA ILE A 330 1.80 18.58 12.89
C ILE A 330 1.68 17.32 12.05
N PHE A 331 1.64 16.16 12.71
CA PHE A 331 1.28 14.90 12.08
C PHE A 331 -0.23 14.71 12.12
N SER A 332 -0.87 14.93 10.99
CA SER A 332 -2.32 14.77 10.83
C SER A 332 -2.66 13.40 10.23
N SER A 333 -2.06 12.37 10.78
CA SER A 333 -2.34 10.95 10.50
C SER A 333 -1.82 10.08 11.64
N ASN A 334 -2.43 8.93 11.83
CA ASN A 334 -1.84 7.88 12.68
C ASN A 334 -0.94 6.96 11.81
N PRO A 335 0.12 6.35 12.39
CA PRO A 335 0.89 5.34 11.69
C PRO A 335 -0.01 4.20 11.22
N ILE A 336 0.16 3.80 9.96
CA ILE A 336 -0.36 2.53 9.47
C ILE A 336 0.40 1.41 10.19
N PRO A 337 -0.24 0.28 10.55
CA PRO A 337 0.46 -0.84 11.16
C PRO A 337 1.73 -1.22 10.39
N GLY A 338 2.87 -1.27 11.09
CA GLY A 338 4.20 -1.49 10.52
C GLY A 338 5.05 -0.22 10.32
N ASN A 339 4.46 0.97 10.27
CA ASN A 339 5.18 2.24 10.04
C ASN A 339 5.59 2.97 11.34
N GLU A 340 5.28 2.43 12.52
CA GLU A 340 5.47 3.10 13.81
C GLU A 340 6.94 3.51 14.04
N LYS A 341 7.89 2.64 13.70
CA LYS A 341 9.34 2.91 13.83
C LYS A 341 9.80 4.03 12.91
N SER A 342 9.34 4.03 11.66
CA SER A 342 9.69 5.03 10.65
C SER A 342 9.14 6.41 11.03
N VAL A 343 7.89 6.49 11.49
CA VAL A 343 7.26 7.72 11.98
C VAL A 343 7.99 8.24 13.23
N SER A 344 8.27 7.37 14.21
CA SER A 344 9.01 7.73 15.43
C SER A 344 10.40 8.28 15.11
N ARG A 345 11.11 7.70 14.15
CA ARG A 345 12.41 8.21 13.69
C ARG A 345 12.30 9.64 13.16
N VAL A 346 11.34 9.89 12.26
CA VAL A 346 11.15 11.24 11.68
C VAL A 346 10.79 12.26 12.76
N ILE A 347 9.93 11.91 13.72
CA ILE A 347 9.59 12.76 14.86
C ILE A 347 10.85 13.14 15.65
N ASN A 348 11.70 12.16 15.97
CA ASN A 348 12.94 12.40 16.71
C ASN A 348 13.92 13.29 15.92
N GLU A 349 14.10 13.07 14.62
CA GLU A 349 14.93 13.90 13.75
C GLU A 349 14.44 15.35 13.71
N LEU A 350 13.14 15.59 13.62
CA LEU A 350 12.54 16.93 13.63
C LEU A 350 12.70 17.61 14.98
N SER A 351 12.44 16.88 16.09
CA SER A 351 12.59 17.40 17.45
C SER A 351 14.06 17.76 17.75
N ALA A 352 15.03 16.96 17.27
CA ALA A 352 16.46 17.25 17.43
C ALA A 352 16.89 18.54 16.71
N LYS A 353 16.13 19.00 15.70
CA LYS A 353 16.35 20.29 15.03
C LYS A 353 15.74 21.48 15.77
N GLY A 354 15.11 21.25 16.92
CA GLY A 354 14.44 22.29 17.72
C GLY A 354 13.02 22.60 17.28
N ALA A 355 12.43 21.80 16.39
CA ALA A 355 11.04 21.94 16.02
C ALA A 355 10.12 21.38 17.13
N GLU A 356 8.98 22.03 17.34
CA GLU A 356 7.88 21.48 18.13
C GLU A 356 7.08 20.50 17.29
N VAL A 357 6.90 19.26 17.76
CA VAL A 357 6.15 18.23 17.03
C VAL A 357 4.85 17.90 17.75
N ILE A 358 3.72 18.19 17.10
CA ILE A 358 2.39 17.82 17.55
C ILE A 358 2.01 16.51 16.88
N PHE A 359 1.94 15.46 17.69
CA PHE A 359 1.62 14.12 17.26
C PHE A 359 0.51 13.59 18.17
N GLN A 360 -0.69 13.75 17.81
CA GLN A 360 -1.96 13.28 18.37
C GLN A 360 -3.01 14.40 18.19
N ASP A 361 -4.30 14.07 18.26
CA ASP A 361 -5.44 14.98 18.20
C ASP A 361 -5.78 15.65 16.85
N ALA A 362 -4.88 15.62 15.86
CA ALA A 362 -5.12 16.19 14.54
C ALA A 362 -5.52 15.13 13.48
N HIS A 363 -6.08 14.00 13.92
CA HIS A 363 -6.45 12.89 13.03
C HIS A 363 -7.74 12.19 13.47
N VAL A 364 -8.57 11.85 12.47
CA VAL A 364 -9.74 10.98 12.60
C VAL A 364 -9.65 9.88 11.54
N SER A 365 -9.95 8.64 11.94
CA SER A 365 -9.96 7.49 11.03
C SER A 365 -11.05 7.64 9.96
N GLY A 366 -10.81 7.02 8.79
CA GLY A 366 -11.81 6.87 7.73
C GLY A 366 -12.69 5.64 7.87
N HIS A 367 -12.41 4.74 8.83
CA HIS A 367 -13.05 3.42 8.94
C HIS A 367 -14.01 3.34 10.11
N ALA A 368 -15.07 2.54 9.93
CA ALA A 368 -16.15 2.32 10.86
C ALA A 368 -15.70 1.54 12.11
N CYS A 369 -16.07 2.05 13.29
CA CYS A 369 -15.97 1.33 14.56
C CYS A 369 -17.17 0.38 14.77
N GLN A 370 -17.20 -0.35 15.89
CA GLN A 370 -18.18 -1.42 16.13
C GLN A 370 -19.65 -0.98 16.02
N GLU A 371 -20.00 0.22 16.53
CA GLU A 371 -21.40 0.66 16.50
C GLU A 371 -21.84 1.05 15.08
N GLU A 372 -20.93 1.54 14.25
CA GLU A 372 -21.19 1.83 12.84
C GLU A 372 -21.34 0.53 12.04
N LEU A 373 -20.53 -0.48 12.33
CA LEU A 373 -20.67 -1.82 11.75
C LEU A 373 -22.03 -2.42 12.12
N LYS A 374 -22.44 -2.35 13.40
CA LYS A 374 -23.76 -2.82 13.86
C LYS A 374 -24.89 -2.09 13.14
N LEU A 375 -24.74 -0.80 12.91
CA LEU A 375 -25.74 0.00 12.19
C LEU A 375 -25.92 -0.53 10.76
N ILE A 376 -24.83 -0.71 10.00
CA ILE A 376 -24.89 -1.21 8.62
C ILE A 376 -25.46 -2.64 8.58
N TYR A 377 -24.99 -3.54 9.44
CA TYR A 377 -25.56 -4.90 9.52
C TYR A 377 -27.06 -4.88 9.81
N SER A 378 -27.51 -3.99 10.72
CA SER A 378 -28.93 -3.86 11.10
C SER A 378 -29.81 -3.31 9.98
N LEU A 379 -29.28 -2.39 9.16
CA LEU A 379 -29.97 -1.81 8.01
C LEU A 379 -30.03 -2.80 6.83
N VAL A 380 -28.91 -3.44 6.52
CA VAL A 380 -28.76 -4.36 5.37
C VAL A 380 -29.39 -5.73 5.63
N LYS A 381 -29.33 -6.24 6.86
CA LYS A 381 -29.86 -7.56 7.28
C LYS A 381 -29.44 -8.68 6.33
N PRO A 382 -28.15 -8.88 6.09
CA PRO A 382 -27.68 -9.87 5.15
C PRO A 382 -27.93 -11.30 5.64
N LYS A 383 -28.13 -12.23 4.70
CA LYS A 383 -28.14 -13.65 5.04
C LYS A 383 -26.75 -14.15 5.42
N TYR A 384 -25.73 -13.72 4.67
CA TYR A 384 -24.34 -14.06 4.89
C TYR A 384 -23.48 -12.82 5.21
N ALA A 385 -22.59 -12.95 6.19
CA ALA A 385 -21.62 -11.92 6.54
C ALA A 385 -20.23 -12.36 6.07
N ILE A 386 -19.54 -11.45 5.36
CA ILE A 386 -18.20 -11.67 4.83
C ILE A 386 -17.34 -10.46 5.24
N PRO A 387 -16.65 -10.53 6.39
CA PRO A 387 -15.67 -9.50 6.77
C PRO A 387 -14.58 -9.38 5.71
N VAL A 388 -14.25 -8.17 5.30
CA VAL A 388 -13.19 -7.86 4.32
C VAL A 388 -12.34 -6.70 4.81
N HIS A 389 -11.23 -6.43 4.14
CA HIS A 389 -10.32 -5.30 4.40
C HIS A 389 -9.78 -5.30 5.83
N GLY A 390 -8.64 -5.95 6.05
CA GLY A 390 -7.95 -6.00 7.33
C GLY A 390 -7.19 -7.31 7.57
N GLU A 391 -6.36 -7.28 8.59
CA GLU A 391 -5.69 -8.47 9.12
C GLU A 391 -6.70 -9.46 9.71
N TYR A 392 -6.30 -10.70 9.91
CA TYR A 392 -7.17 -11.75 10.46
C TYR A 392 -7.89 -11.35 11.76
N ARG A 393 -7.20 -10.63 12.67
CA ARG A 393 -7.80 -10.15 13.92
C ARG A 393 -8.95 -9.17 13.69
N HIS A 394 -8.84 -8.30 12.68
CA HIS A 394 -9.89 -7.36 12.30
C HIS A 394 -11.09 -8.08 11.70
N LEU A 395 -10.86 -9.04 10.78
CA LEU A 395 -11.91 -9.87 10.19
C LEU A 395 -12.67 -10.66 11.26
N LYS A 396 -11.93 -11.21 12.23
CA LYS A 396 -12.50 -11.95 13.37
C LYS A 396 -13.34 -11.05 14.28
N ALA A 397 -12.89 -9.82 14.53
CA ALA A 397 -13.64 -8.84 15.32
C ALA A 397 -14.96 -8.46 14.63
N ASN A 398 -14.93 -8.18 13.31
CA ASN A 398 -16.14 -7.90 12.52
C ASN A 398 -17.10 -9.12 12.50
N ALA A 399 -16.58 -10.33 12.32
CA ALA A 399 -17.38 -11.57 12.46
C ALA A 399 -18.05 -11.67 13.84
N GLY A 400 -17.37 -11.22 14.91
CA GLY A 400 -17.92 -11.10 16.26
C GLY A 400 -19.07 -10.11 16.35
N VAL A 401 -18.97 -8.97 15.67
CA VAL A 401 -20.06 -7.99 15.55
C VAL A 401 -21.27 -8.61 14.85
N ALA A 402 -21.07 -9.23 13.68
CA ALA A 402 -22.14 -9.91 12.94
C ALA A 402 -22.86 -10.97 13.80
N ARG A 403 -22.09 -11.79 14.53
CA ARG A 403 -22.63 -12.80 15.45
C ARG A 403 -23.43 -12.18 16.59
N SER A 404 -22.98 -11.05 17.16
CA SER A 404 -23.68 -10.35 18.24
C SER A 404 -25.06 -9.84 17.83
N LEU A 405 -25.29 -9.66 16.53
CA LEU A 405 -26.57 -9.26 15.93
C LEU A 405 -27.42 -10.45 15.50
N GLY A 406 -27.04 -11.68 15.84
CA GLY A 406 -27.83 -12.89 15.62
C GLY A 406 -27.58 -13.57 14.27
N ILE A 407 -26.57 -13.19 13.48
CA ILE A 407 -26.20 -13.94 12.28
C ILE A 407 -25.60 -15.28 12.72
N PRO A 408 -26.14 -16.43 12.26
CA PRO A 408 -25.62 -17.74 12.62
C PRO A 408 -24.15 -17.90 12.23
N LYS A 409 -23.39 -18.65 13.05
CA LYS A 409 -21.94 -18.84 12.82
C LYS A 409 -21.66 -19.44 11.44
N GLU A 410 -22.50 -20.36 10.99
CA GLU A 410 -22.42 -21.02 9.67
C GLU A 410 -22.69 -20.08 8.49
N ASN A 411 -23.22 -18.89 8.74
CA ASN A 411 -23.47 -17.85 7.76
C ASN A 411 -22.43 -16.72 7.81
N ILE A 412 -21.36 -16.87 8.60
CA ILE A 412 -20.27 -15.90 8.70
C ILE A 412 -19.02 -16.52 8.11
N PHE A 413 -18.49 -15.91 7.05
CA PHE A 413 -17.36 -16.43 6.29
C PHE A 413 -16.15 -15.51 6.44
N ILE A 414 -15.14 -15.96 7.20
CA ILE A 414 -13.79 -15.40 7.18
C ILE A 414 -13.03 -16.22 6.15
N ILE A 415 -12.85 -15.68 4.95
CA ILE A 415 -12.20 -16.34 3.82
C ILE A 415 -10.82 -15.74 3.58
N GLN A 416 -9.98 -16.46 2.86
CA GLN A 416 -8.62 -16.05 2.49
C GLN A 416 -8.56 -15.61 1.03
N SER A 417 -7.50 -14.89 0.67
CA SER A 417 -7.22 -14.62 -0.74
C SER A 417 -7.05 -15.93 -1.52
N GLY A 418 -7.74 -16.02 -2.64
CA GLY A 418 -7.80 -17.22 -3.48
C GLY A 418 -8.98 -18.15 -3.20
N ASP A 419 -9.63 -18.07 -2.04
CA ASP A 419 -10.81 -18.89 -1.78
C ASP A 419 -11.95 -18.55 -2.74
N VAL A 420 -12.62 -19.57 -3.26
CA VAL A 420 -13.82 -19.45 -4.09
C VAL A 420 -15.04 -19.69 -3.23
N LEU A 421 -15.67 -18.63 -2.75
CA LEU A 421 -16.91 -18.68 -2.01
C LEU A 421 -18.08 -18.71 -3.00
N GLU A 422 -18.73 -19.87 -3.12
CA GLU A 422 -19.92 -20.07 -3.94
C GLU A 422 -21.18 -19.92 -3.10
N LEU A 423 -22.10 -19.06 -3.50
CA LEU A 423 -23.31 -18.77 -2.74
C LEU A 423 -24.53 -18.53 -3.61
N ASP A 424 -25.69 -18.86 -3.04
CA ASP A 424 -27.02 -18.55 -3.54
C ASP A 424 -27.99 -18.34 -2.34
N LYS A 425 -29.29 -18.21 -2.65
CA LYS A 425 -30.31 -18.05 -1.61
C LYS A 425 -30.41 -19.24 -0.64
N ASP A 426 -29.95 -20.44 -1.00
CA ASP A 426 -30.12 -21.67 -0.24
C ASP A 426 -28.83 -22.10 0.48
N SER A 427 -27.65 -21.80 -0.10
CA SER A 427 -26.37 -22.30 0.41
C SER A 427 -25.22 -21.29 0.19
N ALA A 428 -24.22 -21.38 1.05
CA ALA A 428 -22.92 -20.73 0.85
C ALA A 428 -21.81 -21.66 1.35
N LYS A 429 -20.75 -21.81 0.56
CA LYS A 429 -19.57 -22.61 0.95
C LYS A 429 -18.33 -22.24 0.12
N VAL A 430 -17.17 -22.38 0.70
CA VAL A 430 -15.91 -22.37 -0.04
C VAL A 430 -15.81 -23.70 -0.78
N VAL A 431 -15.67 -23.64 -2.11
CA VAL A 431 -15.72 -24.82 -2.99
C VAL A 431 -14.41 -25.13 -3.67
N ASP A 432 -13.55 -24.12 -3.82
CA ASP A 432 -12.30 -24.22 -4.57
C ASP A 432 -11.30 -23.17 -4.07
N LYS A 433 -10.10 -23.20 -4.61
CA LYS A 433 -9.07 -22.19 -4.40
C LYS A 433 -8.37 -21.87 -5.74
N VAL A 434 -8.27 -20.58 -6.08
CA VAL A 434 -7.54 -20.12 -7.25
C VAL A 434 -6.14 -19.66 -6.84
N HIS A 435 -5.23 -19.63 -7.81
CA HIS A 435 -3.89 -19.08 -7.59
C HIS A 435 -3.99 -17.58 -7.29
N THR A 436 -3.32 -17.17 -6.22
CA THR A 436 -3.15 -15.77 -5.82
C THR A 436 -1.74 -15.61 -5.28
N GLY A 437 -1.24 -14.39 -5.28
CA GLY A 437 0.10 -14.09 -4.77
C GLY A 437 0.40 -12.62 -4.82
N ALA A 438 1.57 -12.28 -4.32
CA ALA A 438 2.16 -10.97 -4.36
C ALA A 438 3.19 -10.90 -5.49
N ILE A 439 3.03 -9.94 -6.40
CA ILE A 439 4.01 -9.62 -7.44
C ILE A 439 4.78 -8.39 -6.97
N LEU A 440 6.10 -8.51 -6.87
CA LEU A 440 6.97 -7.45 -6.40
C LEU A 440 7.33 -6.51 -7.55
N VAL A 441 7.33 -5.21 -7.28
CA VAL A 441 7.74 -4.17 -8.23
C VAL A 441 8.97 -3.46 -7.68
N ASP A 442 10.02 -3.41 -8.48
CA ASP A 442 11.31 -2.77 -8.19
C ASP A 442 11.70 -1.89 -9.39
N GLY A 443 11.57 -0.58 -9.26
CA GLY A 443 11.79 0.36 -10.35
C GLY A 443 10.86 0.09 -11.53
N LEU A 444 11.44 -0.31 -12.67
CA LEU A 444 10.70 -0.67 -13.89
C LEU A 444 10.40 -2.17 -13.98
N GLY A 445 11.01 -2.98 -13.11
CA GLY A 445 10.82 -4.43 -13.05
C GLY A 445 9.51 -4.80 -12.36
N VAL A 446 8.76 -5.72 -12.95
CA VAL A 446 7.49 -6.23 -12.39
C VAL A 446 7.57 -7.75 -12.39
N GLY A 447 7.66 -8.34 -11.18
CA GLY A 447 7.68 -9.79 -11.00
C GLY A 447 9.02 -10.46 -11.35
N ASP A 448 10.06 -9.71 -11.63
CA ASP A 448 11.42 -10.21 -11.88
C ASP A 448 12.23 -10.40 -10.59
N VAL A 449 11.78 -9.86 -9.48
CA VAL A 449 12.32 -10.08 -8.14
C VAL A 449 11.48 -11.14 -7.43
N GLY A 450 12.10 -12.28 -7.14
CA GLY A 450 11.47 -13.36 -6.37
C GLY A 450 12.19 -13.59 -5.03
N ASN A 451 11.73 -14.61 -4.28
CA ASN A 451 12.26 -14.97 -2.96
C ASN A 451 13.78 -15.19 -2.92
N ILE A 452 14.36 -15.65 -4.02
CA ILE A 452 15.82 -15.87 -4.11
C ILE A 452 16.53 -14.52 -4.05
N VAL A 453 16.08 -13.55 -4.85
CA VAL A 453 16.69 -12.21 -4.91
C VAL A 453 16.51 -11.47 -3.59
N LEU A 454 15.34 -11.56 -2.97
CA LEU A 454 15.10 -10.96 -1.64
C LEU A 454 16.03 -11.57 -0.58
N ARG A 455 16.17 -12.89 -0.55
CA ARG A 455 17.07 -13.57 0.38
C ARG A 455 18.53 -13.15 0.15
N ASP A 456 18.96 -13.01 -1.11
CA ASP A 456 20.30 -12.54 -1.43
C ASP A 456 20.51 -11.09 -0.99
N ARG A 457 19.54 -10.21 -1.20
CA ARG A 457 19.58 -8.81 -0.70
C ARG A 457 19.66 -8.75 0.82
N GLN A 458 18.87 -9.56 1.51
CA GLN A 458 18.90 -9.66 2.98
C GLN A 458 20.26 -10.15 3.46
N HIS A 459 20.79 -11.21 2.88
CA HIS A 459 22.12 -11.76 3.20
C HIS A 459 23.23 -10.72 2.98
N LEU A 460 23.17 -9.98 1.86
CA LEU A 460 24.11 -8.89 1.59
C LEU A 460 23.98 -7.74 2.60
N ALA A 461 22.77 -7.43 3.03
CA ALA A 461 22.51 -6.35 4.01
C ALA A 461 22.98 -6.73 5.43
N GLU A 462 22.83 -8.00 5.83
CA GLU A 462 23.20 -8.49 7.16
C GLU A 462 24.68 -8.77 7.30
N ASP A 463 25.27 -9.50 6.38
CA ASP A 463 26.62 -10.07 6.51
C ASP A 463 27.63 -9.51 5.48
N GLY A 464 27.18 -8.82 4.43
CA GLY A 464 28.02 -8.25 3.39
C GLY A 464 28.55 -9.29 2.40
N ILE A 465 29.56 -8.89 1.62
CA ILE A 465 30.13 -9.68 0.53
C ILE A 465 31.65 -9.77 0.63
N ILE A 466 32.19 -10.95 0.31
CA ILE A 466 33.62 -11.21 0.10
C ILE A 466 33.83 -11.74 -1.32
N ILE A 467 34.68 -11.10 -2.08
CA ILE A 467 35.06 -11.52 -3.42
C ILE A 467 36.48 -12.05 -3.34
N VAL A 468 36.69 -13.27 -3.85
CA VAL A 468 38.01 -13.93 -3.94
C VAL A 468 38.39 -14.06 -5.40
N VAL A 469 39.46 -13.37 -5.81
CA VAL A 469 39.93 -13.33 -7.20
C VAL A 469 41.21 -14.09 -7.31
N LEU A 470 41.32 -14.98 -8.33
CA LEU A 470 42.54 -15.69 -8.65
C LEU A 470 42.67 -15.95 -10.14
N THR A 471 43.91 -16.17 -10.59
CA THR A 471 44.22 -16.46 -11.98
C THR A 471 44.89 -17.84 -12.08
N LEU A 472 44.38 -18.68 -12.94
CA LEU A 472 44.91 -20.02 -13.23
C LEU A 472 45.43 -20.13 -14.67
N GLU A 473 46.46 -20.92 -14.87
CA GLU A 473 46.88 -21.36 -16.19
C GLU A 473 45.85 -22.38 -16.73
N ARG A 474 45.36 -22.13 -17.94
CA ARG A 474 44.23 -22.89 -18.52
C ARG A 474 44.50 -24.39 -18.68
N ARG A 475 45.72 -24.75 -19.04
CA ARG A 475 46.08 -26.15 -19.36
C ARG A 475 46.46 -26.98 -18.13
N THR A 476 47.09 -26.36 -17.14
CA THR A 476 47.67 -27.05 -15.98
C THR A 476 46.89 -26.77 -14.69
N ASN A 477 45.96 -25.83 -14.70
CA ASN A 477 45.30 -25.28 -13.52
C ASN A 477 46.27 -24.72 -12.47
N ARG A 478 47.50 -24.37 -12.87
CA ARG A 478 48.48 -23.79 -11.98
C ARG A 478 48.05 -22.38 -11.55
N LEU A 479 48.15 -22.08 -10.25
CA LEU A 479 47.91 -20.74 -9.75
C LEU A 479 49.01 -19.78 -10.24
N LEU A 480 48.62 -18.77 -11.01
CA LEU A 480 49.51 -17.73 -11.53
C LEU A 480 49.47 -16.45 -10.68
N ALA A 481 48.32 -16.08 -10.14
CA ALA A 481 48.16 -14.91 -9.30
C ALA A 481 46.97 -15.05 -8.34
N GLY A 482 47.07 -14.40 -7.20
CA GLY A 482 46.04 -14.42 -6.14
C GLY A 482 46.31 -15.54 -5.11
N PRO A 483 45.31 -15.93 -4.30
CA PRO A 483 43.96 -15.32 -4.20
C PRO A 483 44.02 -13.91 -3.63
N ASP A 484 43.36 -12.95 -4.27
CA ASP A 484 43.15 -11.62 -3.72
C ASP A 484 41.74 -11.51 -3.19
N ILE A 485 41.59 -10.85 -2.03
CA ILE A 485 40.33 -10.79 -1.30
C ILE A 485 39.87 -9.35 -1.21
N MET A 486 38.64 -9.12 -1.65
CA MET A 486 37.94 -7.84 -1.50
C MET A 486 36.69 -8.03 -0.67
N SER A 487 36.39 -7.06 0.19
CA SER A 487 35.20 -7.09 1.06
C SER A 487 34.42 -5.77 0.97
N ARG A 488 33.08 -5.87 1.03
CA ARG A 488 32.16 -4.75 1.16
C ARG A 488 31.03 -5.14 2.12
N GLY A 489 30.69 -4.20 3.02
CA GLY A 489 29.60 -4.42 3.96
C GLY A 489 29.84 -5.45 5.05
N PHE A 490 31.00 -6.14 5.07
CA PHE A 490 31.36 -7.17 6.05
C PHE A 490 32.22 -6.63 7.20
N VAL A 491 33.42 -6.12 6.89
CA VAL A 491 34.35 -5.54 7.86
C VAL A 491 35.03 -4.31 7.29
N TYR A 492 35.48 -3.40 8.16
CA TYR A 492 36.31 -2.29 7.75
C TYR A 492 37.74 -2.78 7.48
N VAL A 493 38.11 -2.87 6.22
CA VAL A 493 39.31 -3.57 5.75
C VAL A 493 40.59 -3.04 6.41
N ARG A 494 40.71 -1.69 6.63
CA ARG A 494 41.89 -1.08 7.27
C ARG A 494 42.16 -1.52 8.71
N GLU A 495 41.10 -1.90 9.43
CA GLU A 495 41.20 -2.36 10.84
C GLU A 495 41.18 -3.91 10.94
N SER A 496 41.07 -4.61 9.80
CA SER A 496 40.89 -6.05 9.73
C SER A 496 41.94 -6.74 8.85
N GLU A 497 43.11 -6.12 8.66
CA GLU A 497 44.19 -6.66 7.82
C GLU A 497 44.63 -8.06 8.26
N GLN A 498 44.73 -8.31 9.56
CA GLN A 498 45.07 -9.62 10.10
C GLN A 498 44.03 -10.68 9.74
N LEU A 499 42.72 -10.37 9.93
CA LEU A 499 41.62 -11.28 9.60
C LEU A 499 41.65 -11.64 8.11
N MET A 500 41.81 -10.63 7.24
CA MET A 500 41.84 -10.80 5.79
C MET A 500 43.10 -11.56 5.34
N GLY A 501 44.25 -11.32 5.97
CA GLY A 501 45.50 -12.06 5.70
C GLY A 501 45.40 -13.52 6.09
N GLU A 502 44.85 -13.83 7.28
CA GLU A 502 44.62 -15.21 7.72
C GLU A 502 43.56 -15.92 6.83
N ALA A 503 42.51 -15.22 6.40
CA ALA A 503 41.51 -15.73 5.46
C ALA A 503 42.13 -16.05 4.09
N LYS A 504 43.00 -15.18 3.57
CA LYS A 504 43.77 -15.41 2.33
C LYS A 504 44.62 -16.68 2.45
N LYS A 505 45.29 -16.88 3.57
CA LYS A 505 46.08 -18.08 3.85
C LYS A 505 45.20 -19.33 3.89
N ALA A 506 44.05 -19.29 4.57
CA ALA A 506 43.15 -20.44 4.64
C ALA A 506 42.64 -20.88 3.24
N VAL A 507 42.34 -19.89 2.38
CA VAL A 507 41.94 -20.16 0.99
C VAL A 507 43.13 -20.71 0.19
N SER A 508 44.34 -20.18 0.32
CA SER A 508 45.54 -20.67 -0.35
C SER A 508 45.81 -22.12 0.03
N ASP A 509 45.81 -22.45 1.34
CA ASP A 509 46.04 -23.80 1.84
C ASP A 509 45.00 -24.83 1.30
N ALA A 510 43.77 -24.39 1.11
CA ALA A 510 42.68 -25.21 0.56
C ALA A 510 42.85 -25.40 -0.97
N LEU A 511 43.28 -24.36 -1.67
CA LEU A 511 43.55 -24.41 -3.12
C LEU A 511 44.73 -25.33 -3.42
N ASP A 512 45.83 -25.24 -2.67
CA ASP A 512 47.01 -26.12 -2.88
C ASP A 512 46.62 -27.59 -2.79
N LYS A 513 45.77 -27.95 -1.82
CA LYS A 513 45.25 -29.33 -1.70
C LYS A 513 44.35 -29.74 -2.85
N CYS A 514 43.55 -28.80 -3.39
CA CYS A 514 42.62 -29.06 -4.47
C CYS A 514 43.32 -29.20 -5.84
N LEU A 515 44.37 -28.41 -6.09
CA LEU A 515 45.07 -28.34 -7.36
C LEU A 515 46.11 -29.44 -7.58
N THR A 516 46.39 -30.28 -6.59
CA THR A 516 47.32 -31.44 -6.73
C THR A 516 46.78 -32.57 -7.62
N GLY A 517 45.49 -32.56 -8.01
CA GLY A 517 44.84 -33.52 -8.90
C GLY A 517 44.99 -33.17 -10.39
N ARG A 518 45.16 -34.16 -11.27
CA ARG A 518 45.43 -33.96 -12.72
C ARG A 518 44.32 -33.25 -13.52
N HIS A 519 43.09 -33.21 -13.08
CA HIS A 519 41.97 -32.43 -13.69
C HIS A 519 40.98 -32.01 -12.61
N THR A 520 41.07 -30.77 -12.15
CA THR A 520 40.11 -30.22 -11.21
C THR A 520 39.12 -29.34 -11.95
N ASP A 521 37.80 -29.66 -11.85
CA ASP A 521 36.72 -28.87 -12.44
C ASP A 521 36.60 -27.50 -11.72
N TRP A 522 36.34 -26.46 -12.48
CA TRP A 522 36.21 -25.10 -12.01
C TRP A 522 35.12 -24.94 -10.95
N ASN A 523 34.03 -25.66 -11.07
CA ASN A 523 32.97 -25.66 -10.06
C ASN A 523 33.47 -26.18 -8.71
N ARG A 524 34.34 -27.20 -8.73
CA ARG A 524 35.00 -27.75 -7.54
C ARG A 524 35.94 -26.72 -6.91
N ILE A 525 36.73 -26.00 -7.72
CA ILE A 525 37.64 -24.95 -7.22
C ILE A 525 36.85 -23.85 -6.56
N LYS A 526 35.77 -23.36 -7.21
CA LYS A 526 34.87 -22.36 -6.63
C LYS A 526 34.26 -22.81 -5.30
N LEU A 527 33.84 -24.06 -5.21
CA LEU A 527 33.29 -24.66 -4.00
C LEU A 527 34.33 -24.68 -2.87
N VAL A 528 35.54 -25.15 -3.14
CA VAL A 528 36.63 -25.21 -2.16
C VAL A 528 36.99 -23.84 -1.62
N ILE A 529 37.07 -22.81 -2.48
CA ILE A 529 37.32 -21.43 -2.07
C ILE A 529 36.20 -20.93 -1.14
N ARG A 530 34.96 -21.14 -1.55
CA ARG A 530 33.79 -20.70 -0.79
C ARG A 530 33.72 -21.37 0.59
N ASP A 531 33.93 -22.68 0.62
CA ASP A 531 33.85 -23.46 1.87
C ASP A 531 35.00 -23.09 2.82
N ALA A 532 36.25 -23.00 2.33
CA ALA A 532 37.40 -22.58 3.13
C ALA A 532 37.24 -21.18 3.71
N MET A 533 36.71 -20.22 2.91
CA MET A 533 36.44 -18.87 3.34
C MET A 533 35.32 -18.83 4.40
N ASN A 534 34.19 -19.50 4.12
CA ASN A 534 33.06 -19.55 5.05
C ASN A 534 33.44 -20.20 6.39
N ASP A 535 34.15 -21.31 6.38
CA ASP A 535 34.60 -22.00 7.58
C ASP A 535 35.52 -21.13 8.42
N TYR A 536 36.49 -20.44 7.80
CA TYR A 536 37.41 -19.57 8.48
C TYR A 536 36.70 -18.36 9.09
N ILE A 537 35.90 -17.64 8.27
CA ILE A 537 35.17 -16.44 8.70
C ILE A 537 34.18 -16.77 9.83
N TRP A 538 33.43 -17.87 9.69
CA TRP A 538 32.50 -18.31 10.73
C TRP A 538 33.19 -18.63 12.05
N LYS A 539 34.34 -19.31 12.02
CA LYS A 539 35.12 -19.63 13.23
C LYS A 539 35.56 -18.35 13.96
N LYS A 540 35.97 -17.33 13.21
CA LYS A 540 36.52 -16.08 13.77
C LYS A 540 35.45 -15.06 14.16
N THR A 541 34.37 -14.93 13.38
CA THR A 541 33.44 -13.81 13.49
C THR A 541 32.01 -14.21 13.81
N LYS A 542 31.63 -15.47 13.62
CA LYS A 542 30.24 -15.97 13.67
C LYS A 542 29.32 -15.30 12.63
N ARG A 543 29.88 -14.72 11.56
CA ARG A 543 29.18 -14.13 10.43
C ARG A 543 29.36 -15.02 9.19
N LYS A 544 28.44 -14.88 8.23
CA LYS A 544 28.43 -15.66 6.99
C LYS A 544 28.29 -14.74 5.77
N PRO A 545 29.29 -13.92 5.43
CA PRO A 545 29.21 -13.05 4.26
C PRO A 545 29.01 -13.87 2.96
N MET A 546 28.40 -13.26 1.97
CA MET A 546 28.26 -13.87 0.65
C MET A 546 29.64 -13.98 -0.01
N VAL A 547 30.14 -15.21 -0.23
CA VAL A 547 31.45 -15.43 -0.85
C VAL A 547 31.30 -15.70 -2.33
N ILE A 548 31.94 -14.86 -3.16
CA ILE A 548 31.95 -14.96 -4.63
C ILE A 548 33.37 -15.24 -5.12
N PRO A 549 33.68 -16.48 -5.50
CA PRO A 549 34.94 -16.83 -6.16
C PRO A 549 34.92 -16.40 -7.65
N ILE A 550 35.92 -15.62 -8.07
CA ILE A 550 36.17 -15.21 -9.45
C ILE A 550 37.46 -15.87 -9.90
N ILE A 551 37.39 -16.76 -10.89
CA ILE A 551 38.54 -17.45 -11.48
C ILE A 551 38.72 -16.89 -12.87
N MET A 552 39.91 -16.37 -13.15
CA MET A 552 40.36 -15.97 -14.49
C MET A 552 41.31 -17.06 -15.03
N ASP A 553 41.21 -17.38 -16.31
CA ASP A 553 42.16 -18.28 -16.99
C ASP A 553 42.98 -17.52 -18.01
N VAL A 554 44.23 -17.91 -18.14
CA VAL A 554 45.18 -17.35 -19.10
C VAL A 554 45.90 -18.50 -19.79
N ASP A 555 46.05 -18.43 -21.10
CA ASP A 555 46.96 -19.29 -21.88
C ASP A 555 48.36 -18.65 -21.79
N VAL A 556 49.27 -19.30 -21.07
CA VAL A 556 50.69 -18.90 -20.96
C VAL A 556 51.54 -19.83 -21.80
#